data_c9e2d6638c2a48488e3585d9e42f6a83
#
_entry.id   c9e2d6638c2a48488e3585d9e42f6a83
#
_cell.length_a   1.000
_cell.length_b   1.000
_cell.length_c   1.000
_cell.angle_alpha   90.00
_cell.angle_beta   90.00
_cell.angle_gamma   90.00
#
_symmetry.space_group_name_H-M   'P 1'
#
loop_
_entity.id
_entity.type
_entity.pdbx_description
1 polymer ?
#
loop_
_entity_poly.entity_id
_entity_poly.type
_entity_poly.pdbx_seq_one_letter_code
_entity_poly.pdbx_strand_id
1 'polypeptide(L)'
;MGFTNTIKQYAKIEKPILYVILTEFFIQLINIAFMNMQSLFMEAEHYTKDEFAALTATRFAGLLLFAIPLGIYIRGKKVKNLFTLSAFLVPFFALVNIYFIATHQPFFIHVSQFLWGASFTFMQIPIIPFILRNCKKEHHTSGIALSYSTYSFAGIVSGLIILLLDEINPIFFNEKMVLIIISVIGFMGVWMMSKVKLVEKTVERKKTEPNSKEKKKYDWFLITKALIPTLIIATGAGLTIPFISLFFKEVHNFDKGDFSIISSVAAILVAWAALMVPNIKKNIGYKIAIPATQSLAIMSLVAMATTQFYNQFTIAAIIAVICYLLRQPLMNVAGPMTTEVVMNYVGKKNQEMVSALMAAIWNGSYCLSGLMVAAMFAGGVKFVNVFLITAALYAVGVVWYYILILDYNKREKAGLIENN
;
A
#
# COMPACT_ATOMS: atom_id res chain seq x y z
N MET A 1 18.12 18.65 -10.73
CA MET A 1 16.76 19.30 -10.80
C MET A 1 16.27 19.45 -9.38
N GLY A 2 16.05 20.71 -8.91
CA GLY A 2 15.78 20.97 -7.50
C GLY A 2 14.38 20.55 -7.04
N PHE A 3 14.21 20.37 -5.74
CA PHE A 3 12.96 20.08 -5.01
C PHE A 3 11.77 20.99 -5.46
N THR A 4 12.05 22.24 -5.79
CA THR A 4 11.08 23.21 -6.33
C THR A 4 10.42 22.75 -7.64
N ASN A 5 11.14 22.05 -8.52
CA ASN A 5 10.56 21.55 -9.78
C ASN A 5 9.65 20.35 -9.55
N THR A 6 9.94 19.55 -8.50
CA THR A 6 9.09 18.44 -8.09
C THR A 6 7.75 18.92 -7.56
N ILE A 7 7.76 19.93 -6.67
CA ILE A 7 6.51 20.52 -6.14
C ILE A 7 5.66 21.11 -7.27
N LYS A 8 6.29 21.79 -8.24
CA LYS A 8 5.58 22.31 -9.42
C LYS A 8 4.91 21.23 -10.28
N GLN A 9 5.44 20.02 -10.33
CA GLN A 9 4.80 18.90 -11.04
C GLN A 9 3.52 18.43 -10.35
N TYR A 10 3.54 18.33 -9.01
CA TYR A 10 2.35 17.97 -8.23
C TYR A 10 1.28 19.07 -8.25
N ALA A 11 1.67 20.32 -8.26
CA ALA A 11 0.75 21.48 -8.38
C ALA A 11 -0.01 21.52 -9.72
N LYS A 12 0.47 20.79 -10.74
CA LYS A 12 -0.19 20.69 -12.06
C LYS A 12 -1.27 19.61 -12.13
N ILE A 13 -1.35 18.74 -11.11
CA ILE A 13 -2.41 17.72 -11.04
C ILE A 13 -3.76 18.43 -10.91
N GLU A 14 -4.77 17.93 -11.60
CA GLU A 14 -6.12 18.48 -11.60
C GLU A 14 -6.70 18.50 -10.18
N LYS A 15 -7.24 19.63 -9.76
CA LYS A 15 -7.78 19.84 -8.39
C LYS A 15 -8.74 18.72 -7.92
N PRO A 16 -9.68 18.21 -8.75
CA PRO A 16 -10.55 17.12 -8.33
C PRO A 16 -9.78 15.84 -7.96
N ILE A 17 -8.70 15.55 -8.68
CA ILE A 17 -7.84 14.38 -8.38
C ILE A 17 -7.13 14.59 -7.03
N LEU A 18 -6.61 15.79 -6.79
CA LEU A 18 -5.97 16.14 -5.51
C LEU A 18 -6.95 15.99 -4.34
N TYR A 19 -8.22 16.38 -4.50
CA TYR A 19 -9.22 16.20 -3.44
C TYR A 19 -9.51 14.72 -3.15
N VAL A 20 -9.53 13.86 -4.17
CA VAL A 20 -9.68 12.40 -3.96
C VAL A 20 -8.45 11.84 -3.24
N ILE A 21 -7.23 12.24 -3.62
CA ILE A 21 -5.99 11.81 -2.96
C ILE A 21 -5.92 12.33 -1.51
N LEU A 22 -6.37 13.56 -1.26
CA LEU A 22 -6.49 14.07 0.11
C LEU A 22 -7.53 13.29 0.93
N THR A 23 -8.62 12.83 0.31
CA THR A 23 -9.57 11.93 0.98
C THR A 23 -8.89 10.60 1.33
N GLU A 24 -8.11 10.03 0.42
CA GLU A 24 -7.31 8.84 0.67
C GLU A 24 -6.34 9.06 1.86
N PHE A 25 -5.69 10.21 1.93
CA PHE A 25 -4.81 10.57 3.05
C PHE A 25 -5.53 10.50 4.41
N PHE A 26 -6.75 11.05 4.53
CA PHE A 26 -7.52 10.98 5.78
C PHE A 26 -7.94 9.55 6.14
N ILE A 27 -8.23 8.73 5.14
CA ILE A 27 -8.50 7.29 5.34
C ILE A 27 -7.23 6.57 5.80
N GLN A 28 -6.08 6.86 5.20
CA GLN A 28 -4.78 6.28 5.59
C GLN A 28 -4.35 6.75 6.98
N LEU A 29 -4.69 7.96 7.38
CA LEU A 29 -4.40 8.49 8.72
C LEU A 29 -5.04 7.62 9.81
N ILE A 30 -6.32 7.25 9.64
CA ILE A 30 -7.01 6.31 10.53
C ILE A 30 -6.34 4.94 10.47
N ASN A 31 -6.10 4.45 9.26
CA ASN A 31 -5.51 3.13 9.05
C ASN A 31 -4.20 2.94 9.83
N ILE A 32 -3.29 3.91 9.73
CA ILE A 32 -1.98 3.85 10.38
C ILE A 32 -2.08 4.06 11.87
N ALA A 33 -2.93 5.00 12.34
CA ALA A 33 -3.15 5.17 13.76
C ALA A 33 -3.61 3.87 14.43
N PHE A 34 -4.55 3.16 13.79
CA PHE A 34 -5.00 1.86 14.31
C PHE A 34 -3.91 0.78 14.21
N MET A 35 -3.12 0.75 13.14
CA MET A 35 -1.99 -0.20 13.07
C MET A 35 -0.99 0.00 14.22
N ASN A 36 -0.80 1.24 14.67
CA ASN A 36 0.16 1.57 15.71
C ASN A 36 -0.41 1.46 17.14
N MET A 37 -1.69 1.81 17.34
CA MET A 37 -2.26 2.02 18.66
C MET A 37 -3.35 0.99 19.03
N GLN A 38 -3.97 0.28 18.08
CA GLN A 38 -5.09 -0.61 18.37
C GLN A 38 -4.69 -1.78 19.27
N SER A 39 -3.48 -2.33 19.10
CA SER A 39 -2.97 -3.40 19.98
C SER A 39 -2.79 -2.93 21.42
N LEU A 40 -2.27 -1.71 21.60
CA LEU A 40 -2.07 -1.10 22.93
C LEU A 40 -3.42 -0.80 23.59
N PHE A 41 -4.36 -0.24 22.82
CA PHE A 41 -5.72 0.00 23.31
C PHE A 41 -6.42 -1.29 23.74
N MET A 42 -6.33 -2.36 22.94
CA MET A 42 -6.90 -3.66 23.30
C MET A 42 -6.23 -4.27 24.52
N GLU A 43 -4.90 -4.13 24.67
CA GLU A 43 -4.17 -4.57 25.86
C GLU A 43 -4.62 -3.79 27.11
N ALA A 44 -4.82 -2.48 27.01
CA ALA A 44 -5.36 -1.66 28.07
C ALA A 44 -6.80 -2.04 28.49
N GLU A 45 -7.60 -2.54 27.55
CA GLU A 45 -8.95 -3.10 27.81
C GLU A 45 -8.91 -4.61 28.09
N HIS A 46 -7.75 -5.17 28.49
CA HIS A 46 -7.53 -6.57 28.90
C HIS A 46 -7.77 -7.66 27.85
N TYR A 47 -7.68 -7.32 26.57
CA TYR A 47 -7.69 -8.32 25.50
C TYR A 47 -6.33 -8.99 25.31
N THR A 48 -6.37 -10.24 24.90
CA THR A 48 -5.16 -11.03 24.59
C THR A 48 -4.57 -10.68 23.21
N LYS A 49 -3.30 -11.04 23.01
CA LYS A 49 -2.63 -10.88 21.71
C LYS A 49 -3.29 -11.72 20.60
N ASP A 50 -3.84 -12.88 20.97
CA ASP A 50 -4.52 -13.78 20.03
C ASP A 50 -5.85 -13.18 19.55
N GLU A 51 -6.60 -12.53 20.44
CA GLU A 51 -7.83 -11.79 20.08
C GLU A 51 -7.52 -10.62 19.16
N PHE A 52 -6.45 -9.86 19.41
CA PHE A 52 -6.00 -8.83 18.48
C PHE A 52 -5.60 -9.39 17.11
N ALA A 53 -4.87 -10.52 17.08
CA ALA A 53 -4.50 -11.18 15.83
C ALA A 53 -5.73 -11.65 15.05
N ALA A 54 -6.72 -12.26 15.73
CA ALA A 54 -7.98 -12.69 15.13
C ALA A 54 -8.77 -11.50 14.58
N LEU A 55 -8.80 -10.38 15.29
CA LEU A 55 -9.46 -9.15 14.86
C LEU A 55 -8.79 -8.57 13.60
N THR A 56 -7.48 -8.53 13.57
CA THR A 56 -6.69 -8.10 12.41
C THR A 56 -6.98 -8.98 11.19
N ALA A 57 -7.02 -10.31 11.37
CA ALA A 57 -7.37 -11.26 10.32
C ALA A 57 -8.79 -11.01 9.78
N THR A 58 -9.76 -10.70 10.65
CA THR A 58 -11.14 -10.37 10.26
C THR A 58 -11.19 -9.13 9.36
N ARG A 59 -10.37 -8.11 9.64
CA ARG A 59 -10.27 -6.92 8.79
C ARG A 59 -9.77 -7.27 7.39
N PHE A 60 -8.69 -8.05 7.31
CA PHE A 60 -8.14 -8.49 6.02
C PHE A 60 -9.10 -9.40 5.26
N ALA A 61 -9.92 -10.20 5.94
CA ALA A 61 -10.98 -10.97 5.32
C ALA A 61 -12.02 -10.06 4.65
N GLY A 62 -12.43 -8.95 5.29
CA GLY A 62 -13.30 -7.95 4.70
C GLY A 62 -12.69 -7.34 3.43
N LEU A 63 -11.41 -6.96 3.48
CA LEU A 63 -10.67 -6.47 2.32
C LEU A 63 -10.66 -7.48 1.16
N LEU A 64 -10.32 -8.72 1.44
CA LEU A 64 -10.14 -9.76 0.43
C LEU A 64 -11.47 -10.16 -0.24
N LEU A 65 -12.50 -10.40 0.55
CA LEU A 65 -13.80 -10.86 0.04
C LEU A 65 -14.50 -9.80 -0.84
N PHE A 66 -14.31 -8.52 -0.55
CA PHE A 66 -14.88 -7.43 -1.35
C PHE A 66 -14.03 -7.03 -2.56
N ALA A 67 -12.75 -7.39 -2.61
CA ALA A 67 -11.84 -6.94 -3.65
C ALA A 67 -12.32 -7.32 -5.05
N ILE A 68 -12.51 -8.61 -5.32
CA ILE A 68 -12.88 -9.11 -6.65
C ILE A 68 -14.31 -8.67 -7.05
N PRO A 69 -15.36 -8.84 -6.20
CA PRO A 69 -16.69 -8.36 -6.52
C PRO A 69 -16.73 -6.87 -6.84
N LEU A 70 -15.99 -6.06 -6.09
CA LEU A 70 -15.93 -4.63 -6.33
C LEU A 70 -15.23 -4.30 -7.65
N GLY A 71 -14.12 -4.97 -7.98
CA GLY A 71 -13.42 -4.80 -9.25
C GLY A 71 -14.32 -5.10 -10.46
N ILE A 72 -15.16 -6.13 -10.36
CA ILE A 72 -16.18 -6.44 -11.38
C ILE A 72 -17.24 -5.35 -11.45
N TYR A 73 -17.72 -4.91 -10.28
CA TYR A 73 -18.80 -3.90 -10.17
C TYR A 73 -18.40 -2.56 -10.77
N ILE A 74 -17.19 -2.05 -10.47
CA ILE A 74 -16.77 -0.69 -10.86
C ILE A 74 -16.40 -0.57 -12.34
N ARG A 75 -16.31 -1.67 -13.08
CA ARG A 75 -15.88 -1.69 -14.48
C ARG A 75 -16.67 -0.71 -15.34
N GLY A 76 -16.00 0.34 -15.83
CA GLY A 76 -16.57 1.38 -16.68
C GLY A 76 -17.64 2.25 -16.00
N LYS A 77 -17.81 2.15 -14.68
CA LYS A 77 -18.76 2.96 -13.92
C LYS A 77 -18.10 4.18 -13.29
N LYS A 78 -18.92 5.13 -12.87
CA LYS A 78 -18.53 6.25 -12.03
C LYS A 78 -18.25 5.74 -10.61
N VAL A 79 -17.15 6.17 -10.02
CA VAL A 79 -16.68 5.66 -8.71
C VAL A 79 -16.67 6.71 -7.60
N LYS A 80 -17.01 7.97 -7.91
CA LYS A 80 -17.06 9.06 -6.93
C LYS A 80 -17.90 8.71 -5.71
N ASN A 81 -19.05 8.07 -5.89
CA ASN A 81 -19.94 7.69 -4.79
C ASN A 81 -19.27 6.64 -3.87
N LEU A 82 -18.45 5.76 -4.42
CA LEU A 82 -17.67 4.78 -3.62
C LEU A 82 -16.62 5.49 -2.77
N PHE A 83 -15.93 6.48 -3.30
CA PHE A 83 -14.99 7.30 -2.53
C PHE A 83 -15.69 8.05 -1.39
N THR A 84 -16.85 8.65 -1.66
CA THR A 84 -17.64 9.31 -0.62
C THR A 84 -18.10 8.32 0.44
N LEU A 85 -18.54 7.13 0.02
CA LEU A 85 -18.96 6.07 0.93
C LEU A 85 -17.79 5.58 1.80
N SER A 86 -16.61 5.36 1.21
CA SER A 86 -15.39 5.01 1.95
C SER A 86 -15.01 6.10 2.96
N ALA A 87 -15.01 7.37 2.53
CA ALA A 87 -14.69 8.52 3.37
C ALA A 87 -15.59 8.64 4.61
N PHE A 88 -16.82 8.18 4.52
CA PHE A 88 -17.77 8.16 5.63
C PHE A 88 -17.67 6.87 6.44
N LEU A 89 -17.72 5.70 5.79
CA LEU A 89 -17.80 4.41 6.48
C LEU A 89 -16.50 4.03 7.21
N VAL A 90 -15.34 4.40 6.68
CA VAL A 90 -14.06 4.06 7.36
C VAL A 90 -13.96 4.72 8.73
N PRO A 91 -14.09 6.06 8.90
CA PRO A 91 -14.10 6.66 10.23
C PRO A 91 -15.28 6.21 11.09
N PHE A 92 -16.46 5.98 10.49
CA PHE A 92 -17.63 5.49 11.22
C PHE A 92 -17.36 4.12 11.85
N PHE A 93 -16.92 3.12 11.06
CA PHE A 93 -16.63 1.78 11.60
C PHE A 93 -15.40 1.77 12.51
N ALA A 94 -14.46 2.68 12.35
CA ALA A 94 -13.36 2.88 13.31
C ALA A 94 -13.91 3.27 14.70
N LEU A 95 -14.80 4.27 14.77
CA LEU A 95 -15.44 4.68 16.03
C LEU A 95 -16.33 3.58 16.62
N VAL A 96 -17.10 2.89 15.79
CA VAL A 96 -17.94 1.76 16.21
C VAL A 96 -17.08 0.62 16.77
N ASN A 97 -15.92 0.36 16.16
CA ASN A 97 -14.99 -0.65 16.63
C ASN A 97 -14.40 -0.28 18.00
N ILE A 98 -13.98 0.98 18.20
CA ILE A 98 -13.51 1.48 19.50
C ILE A 98 -14.60 1.29 20.58
N TYR A 99 -15.85 1.63 20.24
CA TYR A 99 -16.97 1.47 21.17
C TYR A 99 -17.18 0.01 21.59
N PHE A 100 -17.19 -0.92 20.64
CA PHE A 100 -17.39 -2.34 20.95
C PHE A 100 -16.21 -2.98 21.67
N ILE A 101 -14.96 -2.55 21.40
CA ILE A 101 -13.79 -2.97 22.19
C ILE A 101 -13.98 -2.54 23.65
N ALA A 102 -14.31 -1.25 23.88
CA ALA A 102 -14.50 -0.70 25.24
C ALA A 102 -15.71 -1.27 25.99
N THR A 103 -16.69 -1.83 25.30
CA THR A 103 -17.88 -2.47 25.89
C THR A 103 -17.82 -3.99 25.89
N HIS A 104 -16.68 -4.59 25.53
CA HIS A 104 -16.44 -6.04 25.54
C HIS A 104 -17.49 -6.86 24.80
N GLN A 105 -17.82 -6.47 23.55
CA GLN A 105 -18.81 -7.17 22.70
C GLN A 105 -18.15 -7.91 21.54
N PRO A 106 -17.62 -9.13 21.73
CA PRO A 106 -16.72 -9.81 20.77
C PRO A 106 -17.32 -9.95 19.36
N PHE A 107 -18.58 -10.36 19.27
CA PHE A 107 -19.26 -10.50 17.97
C PHE A 107 -19.27 -9.20 17.18
N PHE A 108 -19.67 -8.09 17.82
CA PHE A 108 -19.77 -6.80 17.14
C PHE A 108 -18.40 -6.17 16.86
N ILE A 109 -17.37 -6.49 17.63
CA ILE A 109 -15.98 -6.11 17.33
C ILE A 109 -15.58 -6.69 15.98
N HIS A 110 -15.79 -8.00 15.77
CA HIS A 110 -15.46 -8.66 14.51
C HIS A 110 -16.30 -8.14 13.34
N VAL A 111 -17.61 -7.94 13.54
CA VAL A 111 -18.49 -7.38 12.51
C VAL A 111 -18.05 -5.97 12.08
N SER A 112 -17.78 -5.09 13.04
CA SER A 112 -17.31 -3.72 12.75
C SER A 112 -15.96 -3.70 12.04
N GLN A 113 -15.04 -4.58 12.44
CA GLN A 113 -13.72 -4.69 11.84
C GLN A 113 -13.79 -5.23 10.39
N PHE A 114 -14.65 -6.22 10.16
CA PHE A 114 -14.91 -6.75 8.81
C PHE A 114 -15.49 -5.68 7.88
N LEU A 115 -16.51 -4.94 8.35
CA LEU A 115 -17.14 -3.86 7.60
C LEU A 115 -16.18 -2.68 7.37
N TRP A 116 -15.29 -2.41 8.31
CA TRP A 116 -14.22 -1.45 8.11
C TRP A 116 -13.29 -1.86 6.97
N GLY A 117 -12.80 -3.11 6.98
CA GLY A 117 -12.01 -3.67 5.89
C GLY A 117 -12.71 -3.58 4.53
N ALA A 118 -13.98 -3.97 4.47
CA ALA A 118 -14.81 -3.84 3.27
C ALA A 118 -14.93 -2.39 2.79
N SER A 119 -15.14 -1.44 3.72
CA SER A 119 -15.28 -0.01 3.41
C SER A 119 -13.99 0.60 2.87
N PHE A 120 -12.84 0.12 3.33
CA PHE A 120 -11.52 0.55 2.86
C PHE A 120 -11.29 0.20 1.38
N THR A 121 -11.84 -0.95 0.91
CA THR A 121 -11.71 -1.35 -0.50
C THR A 121 -12.37 -0.37 -1.47
N PHE A 122 -13.41 0.37 -1.02
CA PHE A 122 -14.10 1.35 -1.85
C PHE A 122 -13.23 2.56 -2.23
N MET A 123 -12.13 2.79 -1.51
CA MET A 123 -11.10 3.75 -1.89
C MET A 123 -9.94 3.04 -2.60
N GLN A 124 -9.39 1.99 -2.01
CA GLN A 124 -8.15 1.35 -2.43
C GLN A 124 -8.21 0.81 -3.87
N ILE A 125 -9.32 0.18 -4.27
CA ILE A 125 -9.42 -0.49 -5.57
C ILE A 125 -9.65 0.49 -6.72
N PRO A 126 -10.59 1.44 -6.64
CA PRO A 126 -10.86 2.32 -7.78
C PRO A 126 -9.90 3.51 -7.92
N ILE A 127 -9.04 3.81 -6.93
CA ILE A 127 -8.22 5.03 -6.93
C ILE A 127 -7.27 5.10 -8.13
N ILE A 128 -6.53 4.05 -8.43
CA ILE A 128 -5.57 4.04 -9.54
C ILE A 128 -6.29 4.09 -10.90
N PRO A 129 -7.30 3.24 -11.19
CA PRO A 129 -8.10 3.39 -12.41
C PRO A 129 -8.76 4.77 -12.55
N PHE A 130 -9.19 5.38 -11.44
CA PHE A 130 -9.76 6.72 -11.45
C PHE A 130 -8.74 7.78 -11.85
N ILE A 131 -7.52 7.75 -11.27
CA ILE A 131 -6.42 8.65 -11.62
C ILE A 131 -6.10 8.51 -13.13
N LEU A 132 -5.92 7.30 -13.62
CA LEU A 132 -5.58 7.06 -15.02
C LEU A 132 -6.66 7.51 -16.00
N ARG A 133 -7.93 7.48 -15.61
CA ARG A 133 -9.06 7.91 -16.48
C ARG A 133 -9.28 9.42 -16.49
N ASN A 134 -9.02 10.09 -15.37
CA ASN A 134 -9.45 11.47 -15.15
C ASN A 134 -8.29 12.47 -15.12
N CYS A 135 -7.06 12.00 -14.98
CA CYS A 135 -5.84 12.80 -15.04
C CYS A 135 -5.31 12.88 -16.49
N LYS A 136 -4.55 13.90 -16.82
CA LYS A 136 -3.80 13.94 -18.09
C LYS A 136 -2.65 12.93 -18.04
N LYS A 137 -2.32 12.33 -19.19
CA LYS A 137 -1.25 11.31 -19.32
C LYS A 137 0.08 11.76 -18.70
N GLU A 138 0.43 13.03 -18.88
CA GLU A 138 1.66 13.65 -18.35
C GLU A 138 1.71 13.62 -16.82
N HIS A 139 0.55 13.58 -16.15
CA HIS A 139 0.42 13.64 -14.70
C HIS A 139 0.10 12.26 -14.07
N HIS A 140 -0.05 11.16 -14.86
CA HIS A 140 -0.39 9.84 -14.35
C HIS A 140 0.59 9.38 -13.26
N THR A 141 1.90 9.42 -13.56
CA THR A 141 2.94 9.02 -12.59
C THR A 141 2.90 9.86 -11.33
N SER A 142 2.71 11.19 -11.48
CA SER A 142 2.63 12.10 -10.34
C SER A 142 1.40 11.80 -9.48
N GLY A 143 0.23 11.57 -10.10
CA GLY A 143 -1.00 11.22 -9.39
C GLY A 143 -0.87 9.90 -8.63
N ILE A 144 -0.34 8.86 -9.28
CA ILE A 144 -0.11 7.55 -8.65
C ILE A 144 0.93 7.67 -7.53
N ALA A 145 2.05 8.36 -7.76
CA ALA A 145 3.08 8.56 -6.75
C ALA A 145 2.56 9.32 -5.52
N LEU A 146 1.70 10.33 -5.73
CA LEU A 146 1.09 11.07 -4.64
C LEU A 146 0.11 10.20 -3.83
N SER A 147 -0.70 9.37 -4.50
CA SER A 147 -1.57 8.39 -3.85
C SER A 147 -0.76 7.42 -2.98
N TYR A 148 0.32 6.83 -3.50
CA TYR A 148 1.21 5.98 -2.70
C TYR A 148 1.86 6.73 -1.53
N SER A 149 2.17 8.01 -1.69
CA SER A 149 2.77 8.84 -0.65
C SER A 149 1.81 9.12 0.51
N THR A 150 0.49 9.03 0.30
CA THR A 150 -0.51 9.27 1.36
C THR A 150 -0.28 8.38 2.57
N TYR A 151 0.13 7.12 2.35
CA TYR A 151 0.47 6.20 3.43
C TYR A 151 1.62 6.72 4.30
N SER A 152 2.73 7.12 3.69
CA SER A 152 3.89 7.62 4.43
C SER A 152 3.61 8.96 5.13
N PHE A 153 2.92 9.88 4.46
CA PHE A 153 2.53 11.16 5.07
C PHE A 153 1.53 10.96 6.22
N ALA A 154 0.57 10.04 6.07
CA ALA A 154 -0.36 9.70 7.13
C ALA A 154 0.37 9.10 8.35
N GLY A 155 1.42 8.30 8.12
CA GLY A 155 2.26 7.78 9.19
C GLY A 155 2.97 8.88 9.98
N ILE A 156 3.59 9.82 9.27
CA ILE A 156 4.26 10.97 9.89
C ILE A 156 3.26 11.82 10.69
N VAL A 157 2.13 12.18 10.07
CA VAL A 157 1.11 13.03 10.72
C VAL A 157 0.45 12.31 11.89
N SER A 158 0.13 11.03 11.77
CA SER A 158 -0.38 10.21 12.87
C SER A 158 0.60 10.17 14.05
N GLY A 159 1.87 9.90 13.76
CA GLY A 159 2.93 9.90 14.79
C GLY A 159 3.06 11.26 15.49
N LEU A 160 3.03 12.35 14.75
CA LEU A 160 3.07 13.70 15.33
C LEU A 160 1.85 14.01 16.18
N ILE A 161 0.64 13.62 15.73
CA ILE A 161 -0.58 13.81 16.53
C ILE A 161 -0.48 13.02 17.85
N ILE A 162 -0.06 11.76 17.79
CA ILE A 162 0.11 10.90 18.96
C ILE A 162 1.10 11.54 19.94
N LEU A 163 2.28 11.93 19.48
CA LEU A 163 3.31 12.56 20.31
C LEU A 163 2.84 13.86 20.96
N LEU A 164 2.19 14.74 20.20
CA LEU A 164 1.71 16.02 20.73
C LEU A 164 0.62 15.82 21.79
N LEU A 165 -0.29 14.88 21.59
CA LEU A 165 -1.35 14.60 22.53
C LEU A 165 -0.80 13.96 23.83
N ASP A 166 0.16 13.06 23.69
CA ASP A 166 0.86 12.42 24.81
C ASP A 166 1.61 13.44 25.68
N GLU A 167 2.33 14.38 25.04
CA GLU A 167 3.06 15.45 25.73
C GLU A 167 2.13 16.42 26.49
N ILE A 168 0.91 16.68 25.96
CA ILE A 168 -0.05 17.57 26.60
C ILE A 168 -0.62 16.92 27.85
N ASN A 169 -1.12 15.70 27.78
CA ASN A 169 -1.66 14.98 28.95
C ASN A 169 -1.85 13.48 28.61
N PRO A 170 -0.89 12.60 28.94
CA PRO A 170 -0.94 11.19 28.60
C PRO A 170 -2.10 10.42 29.27
N ILE A 171 -2.58 10.90 30.44
CA ILE A 171 -3.70 10.26 31.14
C ILE A 171 -5.02 10.51 30.40
N PHE A 172 -5.25 11.75 29.98
CA PHE A 172 -6.47 12.13 29.28
C PHE A 172 -6.44 11.63 27.81
N PHE A 173 -5.32 11.79 27.11
CA PHE A 173 -5.12 11.34 25.73
C PHE A 173 -4.54 9.93 25.67
N ASN A 174 -5.18 8.99 26.39
CA ASN A 174 -4.85 7.58 26.29
C ASN A 174 -5.13 7.03 24.88
N GLU A 175 -4.75 5.77 24.62
CA GLU A 175 -4.84 5.12 23.32
C GLU A 175 -6.25 5.21 22.72
N LYS A 176 -7.29 5.03 23.54
CA LYS A 176 -8.70 5.14 23.15
C LYS A 176 -9.04 6.55 22.66
N MET A 177 -8.67 7.57 23.44
CA MET A 177 -9.00 8.95 23.11
C MET A 177 -8.26 9.41 21.84
N VAL A 178 -7.00 9.04 21.69
CA VAL A 178 -6.20 9.32 20.49
C VAL A 178 -6.84 8.71 19.26
N LEU A 179 -7.27 7.44 19.32
CA LEU A 179 -7.95 6.76 18.20
C LEU A 179 -9.29 7.43 17.87
N ILE A 180 -10.05 7.88 18.86
CA ILE A 180 -11.29 8.65 18.66
C ILE A 180 -10.99 9.95 17.91
N ILE A 181 -10.02 10.75 18.38
CA ILE A 181 -9.66 12.03 17.77
C ILE A 181 -9.26 11.85 16.32
N ILE A 182 -8.37 10.89 16.02
CA ILE A 182 -7.92 10.63 14.66
C ILE A 182 -9.07 10.12 13.77
N SER A 183 -9.98 9.30 14.31
CA SER A 183 -11.17 8.84 13.58
C SER A 183 -12.11 10.00 13.24
N VAL A 184 -12.30 10.95 14.17
CA VAL A 184 -13.10 12.17 13.95
C VAL A 184 -12.44 13.06 12.88
N ILE A 185 -11.12 13.27 12.96
CA ILE A 185 -10.36 13.99 11.92
C ILE A 185 -10.54 13.32 10.55
N GLY A 186 -10.64 12.00 10.51
CA GLY A 186 -10.87 11.23 9.29
C GLY A 186 -12.12 11.63 8.51
N PHE A 187 -13.17 12.14 9.16
CA PHE A 187 -14.37 12.68 8.47
C PHE A 187 -14.08 13.91 7.60
N MET A 188 -12.93 14.56 7.76
CA MET A 188 -12.49 15.59 6.81
C MET A 188 -12.37 15.06 5.38
N GLY A 189 -12.19 13.75 5.20
CA GLY A 189 -12.27 13.09 3.91
C GLY A 189 -13.63 13.30 3.20
N VAL A 190 -14.73 13.28 3.94
CA VAL A 190 -16.07 13.56 3.38
C VAL A 190 -16.17 15.00 2.87
N TRP A 191 -15.62 15.95 3.64
CA TRP A 191 -15.58 17.35 3.22
C TRP A 191 -14.71 17.55 1.98
N MET A 192 -13.58 16.84 1.87
CA MET A 192 -12.78 16.88 0.65
C MET A 192 -13.55 16.33 -0.56
N MET A 193 -14.28 15.22 -0.38
CA MET A 193 -15.10 14.64 -1.45
C MET A 193 -16.24 15.56 -1.89
N SER A 194 -16.81 16.38 -1.02
CA SER A 194 -17.84 17.36 -1.39
C SER A 194 -17.33 18.43 -2.37
N LYS A 195 -16.02 18.73 -2.33
CA LYS A 195 -15.36 19.67 -3.25
C LYS A 195 -15.04 19.09 -4.63
N VAL A 196 -15.16 17.78 -4.81
CA VAL A 196 -14.89 17.12 -6.10
C VAL A 196 -16.01 17.43 -7.09
N LYS A 197 -15.80 18.45 -7.91
CA LYS A 197 -16.65 18.82 -9.04
C LYS A 197 -16.04 18.27 -10.33
N LEU A 198 -16.25 17.00 -10.62
CA LEU A 198 -15.72 16.34 -11.81
C LEU A 198 -16.83 15.53 -12.48
N VAL A 199 -16.98 15.70 -13.78
CA VAL A 199 -17.72 14.74 -14.61
C VAL A 199 -16.73 13.62 -14.94
N GLU A 200 -16.87 12.49 -14.26
CA GLU A 200 -15.97 11.36 -14.46
C GLU A 200 -16.02 10.87 -15.91
N LYS A 201 -14.85 10.68 -16.50
CA LYS A 201 -14.72 9.98 -17.77
C LYS A 201 -15.05 8.51 -17.54
N THR A 202 -16.17 8.08 -18.10
CA THR A 202 -16.51 6.65 -18.18
C THR A 202 -15.91 6.10 -19.45
N VAL A 203 -15.51 4.82 -19.43
CA VAL A 203 -15.14 4.15 -20.67
C VAL A 203 -16.41 4.09 -21.53
N GLU A 204 -16.44 4.89 -22.61
CA GLU A 204 -17.58 4.88 -23.53
C GLU A 204 -17.86 3.44 -23.97
N ARG A 205 -19.04 2.96 -23.63
CA ARG A 205 -19.57 1.79 -24.31
C ARG A 205 -19.79 2.22 -25.75
N LYS A 206 -18.95 1.78 -26.71
CA LYS A 206 -19.40 1.72 -28.09
C LYS A 206 -20.79 1.08 -28.00
N LYS A 207 -21.83 1.79 -28.41
CA LYS A 207 -23.16 1.24 -28.60
C LYS A 207 -23.04 0.14 -29.65
N THR A 208 -22.60 -1.03 -29.23
CA THR A 208 -22.71 -2.25 -30.02
C THR A 208 -24.21 -2.49 -30.14
N GLU A 209 -24.64 -2.77 -31.34
CA GLU A 209 -26.03 -3.04 -31.71
C GLU A 209 -26.75 -3.92 -30.66
N PRO A 210 -28.09 -3.76 -30.49
CA PRO A 210 -28.82 -4.41 -29.39
C PRO A 210 -28.73 -5.94 -29.35
N ASN A 211 -28.15 -6.56 -30.36
CA ASN A 211 -28.11 -8.02 -30.55
C ASN A 211 -26.78 -8.71 -30.30
N SER A 212 -25.70 -7.99 -29.97
CA SER A 212 -24.46 -8.69 -29.62
C SER A 212 -24.43 -8.97 -28.12
N LYS A 213 -24.75 -10.20 -27.72
CA LYS A 213 -24.44 -10.82 -26.43
C LYS A 213 -22.92 -11.00 -26.27
N GLU A 214 -22.09 -10.03 -26.65
CA GLU A 214 -20.69 -10.05 -26.30
C GLU A 214 -20.57 -9.87 -24.78
N LYS A 215 -20.52 -11.00 -24.08
CA LYS A 215 -20.05 -11.06 -22.68
C LYS A 215 -18.74 -10.31 -22.66
N LYS A 216 -18.67 -9.24 -21.88
CA LYS A 216 -17.44 -8.45 -21.63
C LYS A 216 -16.34 -9.38 -21.13
N LYS A 217 -15.63 -10.02 -22.03
CA LYS A 217 -14.59 -10.99 -21.69
C LYS A 217 -13.35 -10.23 -21.26
N TYR A 218 -12.87 -10.49 -20.03
CA TYR A 218 -11.55 -10.04 -19.61
C TYR A 218 -10.48 -10.77 -20.40
N ASP A 219 -9.40 -10.09 -20.73
CA ASP A 219 -8.23 -10.75 -21.30
C ASP A 219 -7.39 -11.35 -20.16
N TRP A 220 -7.79 -12.54 -19.74
CA TRP A 220 -7.14 -13.25 -18.62
C TRP A 220 -5.67 -13.57 -18.90
N PHE A 221 -5.29 -13.82 -20.15
CA PHE A 221 -3.89 -14.06 -20.50
C PHE A 221 -3.04 -12.82 -20.22
N LEU A 222 -3.52 -11.66 -20.68
CA LEU A 222 -2.84 -10.39 -20.48
C LEU A 222 -2.79 -9.99 -18.99
N ILE A 223 -3.90 -10.18 -18.28
CA ILE A 223 -4.01 -9.92 -16.84
C ILE A 223 -3.03 -10.80 -16.06
N THR A 224 -3.04 -12.11 -16.30
CA THR A 224 -2.16 -13.04 -15.58
C THR A 224 -0.69 -12.71 -15.83
N LYS A 225 -0.31 -12.50 -17.10
CA LYS A 225 1.06 -12.14 -17.48
C LYS A 225 1.54 -10.86 -16.77
N ALA A 226 0.66 -9.86 -16.61
CA ALA A 226 0.96 -8.61 -15.94
C ALA A 226 1.08 -8.75 -14.41
N LEU A 227 0.31 -9.68 -13.80
CA LEU A 227 0.21 -9.82 -12.35
C LEU A 227 1.22 -10.81 -11.74
N ILE A 228 1.79 -11.73 -12.52
CA ILE A 228 2.81 -12.68 -12.03
C ILE A 228 3.95 -11.98 -11.28
N PRO A 229 4.60 -10.93 -11.80
CA PRO A 229 5.69 -10.29 -11.08
C PRO A 229 5.22 -9.62 -9.79
N THR A 230 4.00 -9.08 -9.77
CA THR A 230 3.38 -8.52 -8.56
C THR A 230 3.17 -9.61 -7.51
N LEU A 231 2.68 -10.80 -7.90
CA LEU A 231 2.48 -11.93 -6.98
C LEU A 231 3.81 -12.40 -6.37
N ILE A 232 4.84 -12.56 -7.19
CA ILE A 232 6.16 -13.00 -6.74
C ILE A 232 6.75 -11.99 -5.74
N ILE A 233 6.70 -10.70 -6.06
CA ILE A 233 7.21 -9.64 -5.17
C ILE A 233 6.38 -9.53 -3.91
N ALA A 234 5.06 -9.60 -3.99
CA ALA A 234 4.19 -9.53 -2.83
C ALA A 234 4.41 -10.71 -1.87
N THR A 235 4.63 -11.92 -2.41
CA THR A 235 4.99 -13.10 -1.61
C THR A 235 6.31 -12.89 -0.88
N GLY A 236 7.36 -12.44 -1.58
CA GLY A 236 8.63 -12.12 -0.95
C GLY A 236 8.52 -11.00 0.10
N ALA A 237 7.70 -9.98 -0.15
CA ALA A 237 7.43 -8.89 0.80
C ALA A 237 6.81 -9.43 2.09
N GLY A 238 5.83 -10.31 1.98
CA GLY A 238 5.18 -10.96 3.12
C GLY A 238 6.14 -11.82 3.95
N LEU A 239 7.11 -12.47 3.32
CA LEU A 239 8.13 -13.25 4.04
C LEU A 239 9.10 -12.40 4.86
N THR A 240 9.33 -11.15 4.48
CA THR A 240 10.39 -10.32 5.09
C THR A 240 9.84 -9.14 5.89
N ILE A 241 8.92 -8.34 5.32
CA ILE A 241 8.55 -7.04 5.90
C ILE A 241 8.02 -7.14 7.33
N PRO A 242 7.10 -8.07 7.67
CA PRO A 242 6.58 -8.19 9.03
C PRO A 242 7.62 -8.63 10.06
N PHE A 243 8.71 -9.25 9.59
CA PHE A 243 9.71 -9.88 10.45
C PHE A 243 11.02 -9.08 10.58
N ILE A 244 11.12 -7.92 9.94
CA ILE A 244 12.32 -7.06 10.01
C ILE A 244 12.56 -6.57 11.45
N SER A 245 11.53 -6.16 12.18
CA SER A 245 11.66 -5.72 13.56
C SER A 245 12.16 -6.86 14.47
N LEU A 246 11.67 -8.07 14.23
CA LEU A 246 12.10 -9.25 14.97
C LEU A 246 13.55 -9.61 14.64
N PHE A 247 13.97 -9.49 13.37
CA PHE A 247 15.36 -9.64 12.97
C PHE A 247 16.28 -8.67 13.72
N PHE A 248 15.94 -7.39 13.79
CA PHE A 248 16.76 -6.41 14.53
C PHE A 248 16.81 -6.73 16.02
N LYS A 249 15.69 -7.17 16.60
CA LYS A 249 15.63 -7.57 18.01
C LYS A 249 16.47 -8.82 18.30
N GLU A 250 16.31 -9.90 17.54
CA GLU A 250 16.91 -11.20 17.87
C GLU A 250 18.36 -11.31 17.38
N VAL A 251 18.70 -10.65 16.28
CA VAL A 251 20.07 -10.74 15.70
C VAL A 251 20.98 -9.63 16.21
N HIS A 252 20.45 -8.43 16.40
CA HIS A 252 21.25 -7.25 16.77
C HIS A 252 20.92 -6.69 18.15
N ASN A 253 20.02 -7.33 18.93
CA ASN A 253 19.61 -6.93 20.28
C ASN A 253 19.02 -5.51 20.37
N PHE A 254 18.36 -5.04 19.31
CA PHE A 254 17.69 -3.75 19.33
C PHE A 254 16.42 -3.82 20.17
N ASP A 255 16.18 -2.82 20.98
CA ASP A 255 14.91 -2.68 21.66
C ASP A 255 13.81 -2.09 20.76
N LYS A 256 12.58 -1.97 21.32
CA LYS A 256 11.45 -1.39 20.57
C LYS A 256 11.69 0.09 20.23
N GLY A 257 12.37 0.84 21.11
CA GLY A 257 12.70 2.24 20.91
C GLY A 257 13.69 2.45 19.79
N ASP A 258 14.79 1.68 19.78
CA ASP A 258 15.80 1.72 18.73
C ASP A 258 15.20 1.48 17.35
N PHE A 259 14.41 0.42 17.22
CA PHE A 259 13.78 0.10 15.94
C PHE A 259 12.73 1.14 15.52
N SER A 260 12.01 1.74 16.47
CA SER A 260 11.03 2.80 16.20
C SER A 260 11.70 4.05 15.61
N ILE A 261 12.87 4.45 16.12
CA ILE A 261 13.65 5.57 15.58
C ILE A 261 14.06 5.27 14.14
N ILE A 262 14.64 4.09 13.90
CA ILE A 262 15.13 3.70 12.58
C ILE A 262 13.99 3.61 11.58
N SER A 263 12.85 3.03 11.97
CA SER A 263 11.67 2.93 11.10
C SER A 263 11.05 4.30 10.79
N SER A 264 11.10 5.24 11.74
CA SER A 264 10.66 6.62 11.51
C SER A 264 11.54 7.35 10.50
N VAL A 265 12.86 7.22 10.62
CA VAL A 265 13.81 7.75 9.63
C VAL A 265 13.55 7.11 8.24
N ALA A 266 13.34 5.79 8.19
CA ALA A 266 13.02 5.10 6.95
C ALA A 266 11.71 5.63 6.33
N ALA A 267 10.67 5.90 7.13
CA ALA A 267 9.41 6.46 6.64
C ALA A 267 9.59 7.85 6.01
N ILE A 268 10.42 8.70 6.60
CA ILE A 268 10.76 10.03 6.03
C ILE A 268 11.48 9.85 4.68
N LEU A 269 12.47 8.96 4.61
CA LEU A 269 13.19 8.66 3.37
C LEU A 269 12.26 8.10 2.29
N VAL A 270 11.32 7.23 2.65
CA VAL A 270 10.29 6.69 1.74
C VAL A 270 9.38 7.80 1.23
N ALA A 271 8.89 8.70 2.10
CA ALA A 271 8.07 9.83 1.69
C ALA A 271 8.81 10.74 0.71
N TRP A 272 10.07 11.06 0.99
CA TRP A 272 10.91 11.84 0.09
C TRP A 272 11.14 11.14 -1.26
N ALA A 273 11.48 9.86 -1.23
CA ALA A 273 11.72 9.06 -2.43
C ALA A 273 10.47 8.93 -3.31
N ALA A 274 9.29 8.76 -2.71
CA ALA A 274 8.01 8.72 -3.42
C ALA A 274 7.75 10.02 -4.19
N LEU A 275 8.10 11.18 -3.63
CA LEU A 275 7.99 12.47 -4.32
C LEU A 275 8.95 12.60 -5.51
N MET A 276 10.05 11.85 -5.53
CA MET A 276 11.03 11.88 -6.62
C MET A 276 10.66 10.98 -7.80
N VAL A 277 9.67 10.08 -7.67
CA VAL A 277 9.27 9.12 -8.68
C VAL A 277 9.03 9.73 -10.06
N PRO A 278 8.27 10.84 -10.22
CA PRO A 278 8.04 11.44 -11.53
C PRO A 278 9.33 11.92 -12.21
N ASN A 279 10.28 12.46 -11.43
CA ASN A 279 11.57 12.92 -11.93
C ASN A 279 12.44 11.73 -12.35
N ILE A 280 12.48 10.67 -11.56
CA ILE A 280 13.21 9.44 -11.85
C ILE A 280 12.69 8.84 -13.17
N LYS A 281 11.36 8.72 -13.30
CA LYS A 281 10.75 8.24 -14.53
C LYS A 281 11.12 9.09 -15.75
N LYS A 282 11.02 10.43 -15.60
CA LYS A 282 11.31 11.37 -16.69
C LYS A 282 12.77 11.30 -17.17
N ASN A 283 13.72 11.14 -16.25
CA ASN A 283 15.16 11.17 -16.57
C ASN A 283 15.69 9.82 -17.05
N ILE A 284 15.19 8.71 -16.50
CA ILE A 284 15.78 7.37 -16.68
C ILE A 284 14.80 6.43 -17.40
N GLY A 285 13.50 6.68 -17.34
CA GLY A 285 12.45 5.83 -17.89
C GLY A 285 12.23 4.54 -17.10
N TYR A 286 11.12 3.85 -17.38
CA TYR A 286 10.76 2.59 -16.67
C TYR A 286 11.77 1.47 -16.86
N LYS A 287 12.35 1.36 -18.08
CA LYS A 287 13.24 0.26 -18.47
C LYS A 287 14.48 0.16 -17.59
N ILE A 288 14.98 1.30 -17.12
CA ILE A 288 16.18 1.37 -16.26
C ILE A 288 15.78 1.59 -14.82
N ALA A 289 14.84 2.50 -14.54
CA ALA A 289 14.49 2.89 -13.18
C ALA A 289 13.97 1.72 -12.33
N ILE A 290 13.03 0.92 -12.86
CA ILE A 290 12.44 -0.20 -12.09
C ILE A 290 13.49 -1.27 -11.77
N PRO A 291 14.21 -1.86 -12.75
CA PRO A 291 15.22 -2.87 -12.42
C PRO A 291 16.34 -2.33 -11.54
N ALA A 292 16.83 -1.11 -11.77
CA ALA A 292 17.94 -0.56 -11.01
C ALA A 292 17.59 -0.34 -9.53
N THR A 293 16.44 0.30 -9.25
CA THR A 293 16.00 0.54 -7.86
C THR A 293 15.71 -0.76 -7.12
N GLN A 294 15.04 -1.71 -7.77
CA GLN A 294 14.74 -3.00 -7.15
C GLN A 294 15.99 -3.85 -6.97
N SER A 295 16.92 -3.87 -7.93
CA SER A 295 18.19 -4.62 -7.78
C SER A 295 19.05 -4.07 -6.63
N LEU A 296 19.15 -2.74 -6.50
CA LEU A 296 19.85 -2.13 -5.37
C LEU A 296 19.17 -2.46 -4.04
N ALA A 297 17.84 -2.49 -4.00
CA ALA A 297 17.10 -2.90 -2.81
C ALA A 297 17.33 -4.38 -2.45
N ILE A 298 17.44 -5.27 -3.46
CA ILE A 298 17.76 -6.69 -3.27
C ILE A 298 19.19 -6.83 -2.71
N MET A 299 20.16 -6.11 -3.27
CA MET A 299 21.53 -6.12 -2.75
C MET A 299 21.59 -5.64 -1.29
N SER A 300 20.84 -4.59 -0.95
CA SER A 300 20.71 -4.11 0.43
C SER A 300 20.06 -5.16 1.33
N LEU A 301 19.04 -5.92 0.85
CA LEU A 301 18.41 -7.00 1.61
C LEU A 301 19.39 -8.15 1.87
N VAL A 302 20.15 -8.56 0.86
CA VAL A 302 21.18 -9.62 1.00
C VAL A 302 22.28 -9.17 1.97
N ALA A 303 22.78 -7.95 1.83
CA ALA A 303 23.78 -7.41 2.75
C ALA A 303 23.24 -7.34 4.19
N MET A 304 21.99 -6.91 4.39
CA MET A 304 21.33 -6.92 5.71
C MET A 304 21.21 -8.34 6.26
N ALA A 305 20.79 -9.31 5.45
CA ALA A 305 20.61 -10.71 5.88
C ALA A 305 21.95 -11.34 6.33
N THR A 306 23.02 -11.08 5.59
CA THR A 306 24.35 -11.65 5.89
C THR A 306 24.97 -11.11 7.17
N THR A 307 24.48 -9.99 7.73
CA THR A 307 24.96 -9.48 9.03
C THR A 307 24.69 -10.49 10.17
N GLN A 308 23.76 -11.41 10.00
CA GLN A 308 23.53 -12.51 10.97
C GLN A 308 24.74 -13.42 11.15
N PHE A 309 25.64 -13.55 10.15
CA PHE A 309 26.82 -14.41 10.25
C PHE A 309 27.94 -13.82 11.10
N TYR A 310 27.96 -12.50 11.28
CA TYR A 310 28.99 -11.78 12.03
C TYR A 310 28.38 -10.76 13.03
N ASN A 311 27.22 -11.12 13.59
CA ASN A 311 26.44 -10.26 14.51
C ASN A 311 27.16 -9.97 15.83
N GLN A 312 28.23 -10.72 16.17
CA GLN A 312 29.10 -10.44 17.31
C GLN A 312 29.86 -9.12 17.18
N PHE A 313 29.99 -8.57 15.96
CA PHE A 313 30.69 -7.30 15.74
C PHE A 313 29.66 -6.15 15.67
N THR A 314 29.92 -5.05 16.36
CA THR A 314 29.05 -3.84 16.33
C THR A 314 28.84 -3.31 14.90
N ILE A 315 29.84 -3.48 14.03
CA ILE A 315 29.73 -3.07 12.62
C ILE A 315 28.57 -3.77 11.88
N ALA A 316 28.20 -4.99 12.28
CA ALA A 316 27.10 -5.73 11.67
C ALA A 316 25.75 -5.01 11.87
N ALA A 317 25.51 -4.50 13.08
CA ALA A 317 24.30 -3.72 13.38
C ALA A 317 24.23 -2.42 12.56
N ILE A 318 25.37 -1.71 12.43
CA ILE A 318 25.46 -0.48 11.64
C ILE A 318 25.16 -0.78 10.15
N ILE A 319 25.76 -1.83 9.60
CA ILE A 319 25.49 -2.27 8.21
C ILE A 319 24.03 -2.63 8.04
N ALA A 320 23.42 -3.38 8.98
CA ALA A 320 22.00 -3.73 8.93
C ALA A 320 21.11 -2.50 8.88
N VAL A 321 21.37 -1.48 9.72
CA VAL A 321 20.61 -0.22 9.74
C VAL A 321 20.75 0.53 8.41
N ILE A 322 21.97 0.70 7.91
CA ILE A 322 22.22 1.40 6.63
C ILE A 322 21.48 0.66 5.50
N CYS A 323 21.60 -0.66 5.44
CA CYS A 323 20.94 -1.47 4.41
C CYS A 323 19.41 -1.36 4.51
N TYR A 324 18.85 -1.35 5.71
CA TYR A 324 17.40 -1.16 5.92
C TYR A 324 16.94 0.22 5.42
N LEU A 325 17.66 1.29 5.83
CA LEU A 325 17.35 2.66 5.42
C LEU A 325 17.47 2.88 3.90
N LEU A 326 18.39 2.20 3.23
CA LEU A 326 18.52 2.24 1.77
C LEU A 326 17.41 1.42 1.06
N ARG A 327 17.14 0.21 1.57
CA ARG A 327 16.19 -0.71 0.96
C ARG A 327 14.77 -0.14 0.90
N GLN A 328 14.31 0.49 1.98
CA GLN A 328 12.93 0.96 2.10
C GLN A 328 12.55 1.97 1.00
N PRO A 329 13.25 3.08 0.81
CA PRO A 329 12.92 4.04 -0.24
C PRO A 329 13.10 3.45 -1.65
N LEU A 330 14.13 2.61 -1.89
CA LEU A 330 14.37 2.00 -3.20
C LEU A 330 13.22 1.09 -3.66
N MET A 331 12.66 0.27 -2.76
CA MET A 331 11.50 -0.57 -3.07
C MET A 331 10.24 0.27 -3.29
N ASN A 332 10.06 1.32 -2.50
CA ASN A 332 8.86 2.16 -2.59
C ASN A 332 8.86 3.08 -3.84
N VAL A 333 10.01 3.46 -4.36
CA VAL A 333 10.12 4.18 -5.66
C VAL A 333 9.60 3.33 -6.81
N ALA A 334 9.85 2.01 -6.80
CA ALA A 334 9.41 1.11 -7.86
C ALA A 334 7.88 0.94 -7.89
N GLY A 335 7.19 1.00 -6.75
CA GLY A 335 5.76 0.72 -6.61
C GLY A 335 4.87 1.51 -7.58
N PRO A 336 4.87 2.85 -7.56
CA PRO A 336 4.07 3.66 -8.48
C PRO A 336 4.39 3.39 -9.95
N MET A 337 5.66 3.20 -10.29
CA MET A 337 6.09 2.94 -11.67
C MET A 337 5.65 1.56 -12.16
N THR A 338 5.79 0.52 -11.35
CA THR A 338 5.33 -0.83 -11.70
C THR A 338 3.82 -0.88 -11.83
N THR A 339 3.09 -0.21 -10.94
CA THR A 339 1.63 -0.09 -11.01
C THR A 339 1.20 0.59 -12.31
N GLU A 340 1.82 1.70 -12.68
CA GLU A 340 1.50 2.40 -13.92
C GLU A 340 1.78 1.54 -15.15
N VAL A 341 2.93 0.84 -15.19
CA VAL A 341 3.26 -0.09 -16.28
C VAL A 341 2.23 -1.21 -16.41
N VAL A 342 1.88 -1.86 -15.29
CA VAL A 342 0.89 -2.95 -15.26
C VAL A 342 -0.47 -2.46 -15.76
N MET A 343 -0.94 -1.30 -15.26
CA MET A 343 -2.23 -0.74 -15.65
C MET A 343 -2.30 -0.34 -17.12
N ASN A 344 -1.23 0.24 -17.66
CA ASN A 344 -1.16 0.61 -19.06
C ASN A 344 -1.03 -0.62 -19.96
N TYR A 345 -0.29 -1.65 -19.54
CA TYR A 345 -0.11 -2.90 -20.28
C TYR A 345 -1.41 -3.65 -20.50
N VAL A 346 -2.29 -3.72 -19.49
CA VAL A 346 -3.56 -4.44 -19.58
C VAL A 346 -4.68 -3.66 -20.27
N GLY A 347 -4.49 -2.35 -20.47
CA GLY A 347 -5.45 -1.46 -21.13
C GLY A 347 -6.70 -1.14 -20.30
N LYS A 348 -7.39 -0.08 -20.71
CA LYS A 348 -8.53 0.53 -19.97
C LYS A 348 -9.63 -0.46 -19.55
N LYS A 349 -9.89 -1.48 -20.38
CA LYS A 349 -10.96 -2.47 -20.14
C LYS A 349 -10.70 -3.40 -18.95
N ASN A 350 -9.41 -3.59 -18.59
CA ASN A 350 -9.00 -4.55 -17.56
C ASN A 350 -8.49 -3.87 -16.28
N GLN A 351 -8.30 -2.55 -16.26
CA GLN A 351 -7.67 -1.81 -15.14
C GLN A 351 -8.36 -2.05 -13.80
N GLU A 352 -9.71 -2.02 -13.76
CA GLU A 352 -10.46 -2.20 -12.52
C GLU A 352 -10.29 -3.61 -11.95
N MET A 353 -10.33 -4.62 -12.81
CA MET A 353 -10.09 -6.02 -12.40
C MET A 353 -8.66 -6.21 -11.92
N VAL A 354 -7.68 -5.64 -12.63
CA VAL A 354 -6.27 -5.72 -12.26
C VAL A 354 -6.01 -5.01 -10.93
N SER A 355 -6.62 -3.84 -10.69
CA SER A 355 -6.52 -3.15 -9.40
C SER A 355 -7.06 -4.01 -8.26
N ALA A 356 -8.20 -4.65 -8.45
CA ALA A 356 -8.80 -5.55 -7.47
C ALA A 356 -7.91 -6.78 -7.20
N LEU A 357 -7.36 -7.38 -8.27
CA LEU A 357 -6.47 -8.52 -8.14
C LEU A 357 -5.13 -8.15 -7.50
N MET A 358 -4.58 -6.97 -7.79
CA MET A 358 -3.38 -6.46 -7.10
C MET A 358 -3.63 -6.32 -5.59
N ALA A 359 -4.77 -5.74 -5.19
CA ALA A 359 -5.13 -5.64 -3.79
C ALA A 359 -5.28 -7.03 -3.13
N ALA A 360 -5.94 -7.98 -3.80
CA ALA A 360 -6.08 -9.34 -3.31
C ALA A 360 -4.72 -10.08 -3.20
N ILE A 361 -3.84 -9.90 -4.19
CA ILE A 361 -2.48 -10.47 -4.19
C ILE A 361 -1.68 -9.94 -3.00
N TRP A 362 -1.65 -8.63 -2.78
CA TRP A 362 -0.91 -8.06 -1.67
C TRP A 362 -1.43 -8.57 -0.32
N ASN A 363 -2.73 -8.47 -0.06
CA ASN A 363 -3.33 -8.90 1.20
C ASN A 363 -3.22 -10.42 1.42
N GLY A 364 -3.47 -11.21 0.37
CA GLY A 364 -3.35 -12.66 0.42
C GLY A 364 -1.91 -13.14 0.62
N SER A 365 -0.94 -12.49 -0.05
CA SER A 365 0.47 -12.82 0.11
C SER A 365 0.96 -12.57 1.53
N TYR A 366 0.59 -11.46 2.16
CA TYR A 366 0.95 -11.21 3.57
C TYR A 366 0.36 -12.27 4.51
N CYS A 367 -0.88 -12.68 4.29
CA CYS A 367 -1.53 -13.72 5.10
C CYS A 367 -0.81 -15.08 4.97
N LEU A 368 -0.62 -15.54 3.74
CA LEU A 368 0.01 -16.84 3.46
C LEU A 368 1.49 -16.86 3.86
N SER A 369 2.22 -15.79 3.57
CA SER A 369 3.65 -15.72 3.91
C SER A 369 3.87 -15.72 5.43
N GLY A 370 2.97 -15.15 6.21
CA GLY A 370 3.03 -15.21 7.68
C GLY A 370 3.00 -16.66 8.18
N LEU A 371 2.09 -17.49 7.64
CA LEU A 371 2.01 -18.92 7.96
C LEU A 371 3.28 -19.68 7.51
N MET A 372 3.79 -19.39 6.32
CA MET A 372 5.01 -20.00 5.80
C MET A 372 6.21 -19.68 6.70
N VAL A 373 6.40 -18.43 7.10
CA VAL A 373 7.51 -18.01 7.97
C VAL A 373 7.38 -18.63 9.35
N ALA A 374 6.16 -18.71 9.92
CA ALA A 374 5.94 -19.39 11.19
C ALA A 374 6.37 -20.87 11.13
N ALA A 375 6.00 -21.58 10.06
CA ALA A 375 6.44 -22.96 9.83
C ALA A 375 7.97 -23.08 9.65
N MET A 376 8.60 -22.14 8.93
CA MET A 376 10.05 -22.11 8.74
C MET A 376 10.79 -21.91 10.07
N PHE A 377 10.35 -20.98 10.91
CA PHE A 377 10.96 -20.74 12.22
C PHE A 377 10.74 -21.90 13.19
N ALA A 378 9.56 -22.52 13.18
CA ALA A 378 9.30 -23.74 13.94
C ALA A 378 10.23 -24.90 13.51
N GLY A 379 10.64 -24.93 12.23
CA GLY A 379 11.65 -25.85 11.69
C GLY A 379 13.10 -25.42 11.93
N GLY A 380 13.36 -24.35 12.71
CA GLY A 380 14.71 -23.86 13.02
C GLY A 380 15.40 -23.09 11.90
N VAL A 381 14.65 -22.63 10.88
CA VAL A 381 15.21 -21.83 9.78
C VAL A 381 15.58 -20.44 10.30
N LYS A 382 16.82 -19.99 10.04
CA LYS A 382 17.34 -18.68 10.47
C LYS A 382 16.80 -17.54 9.58
N PHE A 383 16.77 -16.31 10.11
CA PHE A 383 16.36 -15.12 9.36
C PHE A 383 17.12 -14.93 8.04
N VAL A 384 18.43 -15.17 8.03
CA VAL A 384 19.25 -15.06 6.81
C VAL A 384 18.66 -15.90 5.66
N ASN A 385 18.24 -17.12 5.93
CA ASN A 385 17.68 -18.00 4.90
C ASN A 385 16.33 -17.48 4.38
N VAL A 386 15.45 -16.99 5.28
CA VAL A 386 14.16 -16.40 4.90
C VAL A 386 14.36 -15.17 4.00
N PHE A 387 15.31 -14.31 4.37
CA PHE A 387 15.64 -13.09 3.62
C PHE A 387 16.31 -13.38 2.28
N LEU A 388 17.15 -14.43 2.21
CA LEU A 388 17.76 -14.88 0.95
C LEU A 388 16.72 -15.48 0.00
N ILE A 389 15.75 -16.26 0.51
CA ILE A 389 14.61 -16.73 -0.28
C ILE A 389 13.82 -15.54 -0.83
N THR A 390 13.56 -14.52 0.00
CA THR A 390 12.92 -13.29 -0.45
C THR A 390 13.73 -12.59 -1.54
N ALA A 391 15.04 -12.48 -1.38
CA ALA A 391 15.92 -11.86 -2.36
C ALA A 391 15.87 -12.61 -3.70
N ALA A 392 15.84 -13.93 -3.68
CA ALA A 392 15.68 -14.77 -4.88
C ALA A 392 14.32 -14.54 -5.56
N LEU A 393 13.22 -14.52 -4.79
CA LEU A 393 11.88 -14.20 -5.31
C LEU A 393 11.86 -12.80 -5.94
N TYR A 394 12.43 -11.81 -5.28
CA TYR A 394 12.50 -10.45 -5.82
C TYR A 394 13.33 -10.40 -7.11
N ALA A 395 14.46 -11.11 -7.20
CA ALA A 395 15.26 -11.17 -8.41
C ALA A 395 14.44 -11.74 -9.59
N VAL A 396 13.70 -12.83 -9.38
CA VAL A 396 12.77 -13.39 -10.38
C VAL A 396 11.70 -12.37 -10.76
N GLY A 397 11.10 -11.69 -9.78
CA GLY A 397 10.10 -10.65 -10.02
C GLY A 397 10.64 -9.48 -10.85
N VAL A 398 11.86 -9.03 -10.57
CA VAL A 398 12.54 -7.95 -11.32
C VAL A 398 12.81 -8.35 -12.77
N VAL A 399 13.31 -9.56 -12.99
CA VAL A 399 13.51 -10.09 -14.35
C VAL A 399 12.19 -10.14 -15.11
N TRP A 400 11.11 -10.58 -14.47
CA TRP A 400 9.80 -10.62 -15.09
C TRP A 400 9.24 -9.22 -15.40
N TYR A 401 9.40 -8.25 -14.48
CA TYR A 401 9.05 -6.86 -14.78
C TYR A 401 9.85 -6.30 -15.96
N TYR A 402 11.13 -6.63 -16.05
CA TYR A 402 11.94 -6.21 -17.20
C TYR A 402 11.40 -6.77 -18.51
N ILE A 403 11.04 -8.08 -18.56
CA ILE A 403 10.42 -8.72 -19.72
C ILE A 403 9.06 -8.06 -20.06
N LEU A 404 8.25 -7.76 -19.03
CA LEU A 404 6.95 -7.10 -19.20
C LEU A 404 7.11 -5.69 -19.81
N ILE A 405 8.12 -4.93 -19.37
CA ILE A 405 8.41 -3.60 -19.90
C ILE A 405 8.87 -3.68 -21.36
N LEU A 406 9.68 -4.67 -21.72
CA LEU A 406 10.10 -4.89 -23.11
C LEU A 406 8.89 -5.20 -24.01
N ASP A 407 7.97 -6.05 -23.52
CA ASP A 407 6.74 -6.36 -24.26
C ASP A 407 5.79 -5.16 -24.34
N TYR A 408 5.68 -4.38 -23.26
CA TYR A 408 4.94 -3.12 -23.25
C TYR A 408 5.43 -2.17 -24.35
N ASN A 409 6.74 -1.93 -24.42
CA ASN A 409 7.33 -1.05 -25.41
C ASN A 409 7.15 -1.55 -26.85
N LYS A 410 7.16 -2.87 -27.09
CA LYS A 410 6.87 -3.46 -28.39
C LYS A 410 5.41 -3.22 -28.79
N ARG A 411 4.47 -3.45 -27.87
CA ARG A 411 3.03 -3.25 -28.11
C ARG A 411 2.67 -1.78 -28.32
N GLU A 412 3.32 -0.87 -27.57
CA GLU A 412 3.14 0.57 -27.74
C GLU A 412 3.59 1.03 -29.14
N LYS A 413 4.77 0.56 -29.60
CA LYS A 413 5.27 0.84 -30.97
C LYS A 413 4.40 0.25 -32.06
N ALA A 414 3.76 -0.90 -31.83
CA ALA A 414 2.84 -1.55 -32.74
C ALA A 414 1.44 -0.95 -32.74
N GLY A 415 1.16 0.11 -31.94
CA GLY A 415 -0.17 0.72 -31.82
C GLY A 415 -1.23 -0.19 -31.18
N LEU A 416 -0.81 -1.30 -30.55
CA LEU A 416 -1.70 -2.28 -29.91
C LEU A 416 -2.16 -1.85 -28.52
N ILE A 417 -1.51 -0.83 -27.93
CA ILE A 417 -1.90 -0.20 -26.68
C ILE A 417 -2.64 1.07 -27.05
N GLU A 418 -3.92 1.16 -26.69
CA GLU A 418 -4.67 2.40 -26.85
C GLU A 418 -3.88 3.52 -26.16
N ASN A 419 -3.37 4.46 -26.95
CA ASN A 419 -2.72 5.66 -26.43
C ASN A 419 -3.72 6.40 -25.53
N ASN A 420 -3.49 6.31 -24.22
CA ASN A 420 -4.28 6.98 -23.19
C ASN A 420 -4.01 8.48 -23.19
#